data_b57b6660c4a31d20eab555a5193b09df
#
_entry.id   b57b6660c4a31d20eab555a5193b09df
#
_cell.length_a   1.000
_cell.length_b   1.000
_cell.length_c   1.000
_cell.angle_alpha   90.00
_cell.angle_beta   90.00
_cell.angle_gamma   90.00
#
_symmetry.space_group_name_H-M   'P 1'
#
loop_
_entity.id
_entity.type
_entity.pdbx_description
1 polymer ?
#
loop_
_entity_poly.entity_id
_entity_poly.type
_entity_poly.pdbx_seq_one_letter_code
_entity_poly.pdbx_strand_id
1 'polypeptide(L)' 'MKIEQEESEYIRRLNIVVEEYKFKLYTFEKQLNDYYIVLKDKYKLPKSFEINMNTNEIYFE' A
#
# COMPACT_ATOMS: atom_id res chain seq x y z
N MET A 1 -7.75 0.66 13.33
CA MET A 1 -6.50 -0.07 13.09
C MET A 1 -5.55 0.79 12.26
N LYS A 2 -4.28 0.76 12.58
CA LYS A 2 -3.28 1.57 11.89
C LYS A 2 -2.13 0.71 11.38
N ILE A 3 -1.55 1.11 10.24
CA ILE A 3 -0.29 0.52 9.77
C ILE A 3 0.89 1.22 10.45
N GLU A 4 2.05 0.59 10.41
CA GLU A 4 3.26 1.19 10.95
C GLU A 4 3.77 2.30 10.04
N GLN A 5 4.50 3.25 10.62
CA GLN A 5 5.05 4.38 9.87
C GLN A 5 5.97 3.91 8.73
N GLU A 6 6.77 2.89 8.96
CA GLU A 6 7.65 2.33 7.95
C GLU A 6 6.88 1.75 6.77
N GLU A 7 5.75 1.09 7.05
CA GLU A 7 4.89 0.55 6.01
C GLU A 7 4.26 1.67 5.18
N SER A 8 3.80 2.73 5.84
CA SER A 8 3.25 3.90 5.16
C SER A 8 4.29 4.56 4.25
N GLU A 9 5.52 4.72 4.72
CA GLU A 9 6.60 5.30 3.93
C GLU A 9 6.95 4.45 2.70
N TYR A 10 6.96 3.14 2.85
CA TYR A 10 7.21 2.24 1.74
C TYR A 10 6.15 2.37 0.66
N ILE A 11 4.88 2.42 1.05
CA ILE A 11 3.77 2.60 0.11
C ILE A 11 3.89 3.95 -0.61
N ARG A 12 4.21 5.02 0.11
CA ARG A 12 4.40 6.34 -0.49
C ARG A 12 5.50 6.35 -1.54
N ARG A 13 6.63 5.71 -1.23
CA ARG A 13 7.74 5.62 -2.18
C ARG A 13 7.34 4.90 -3.45
N LEU A 14 6.62 3.79 -3.33
CA LEU A 14 6.13 3.05 -4.49
C LEU A 14 5.15 3.89 -5.31
N ASN A 15 4.25 4.63 -4.67
CA ASN A 15 3.30 5.49 -5.37
C ASN A 15 4.01 6.61 -6.15
N ILE A 16 5.02 7.23 -5.55
CA ILE A 16 5.81 8.28 -6.22
C ILE A 16 6.52 7.68 -7.44
N VAL A 17 7.12 6.51 -7.28
CA VAL A 17 7.84 5.85 -8.37
C VAL A 17 6.88 5.49 -9.51
N VAL A 18 5.69 5.00 -9.19
CA VAL A 18 4.67 4.69 -10.19
C VAL A 18 4.28 5.94 -10.99
N GLU A 19 4.13 7.08 -10.32
CA GLU A 19 3.80 8.33 -11.00
C GLU A 19 4.94 8.87 -11.87
N GLU A 20 6.19 8.71 -11.44
CA GLU A 20 7.36 9.24 -12.14
C GLU A 20 7.83 8.37 -13.32
N TYR A 21 7.66 7.06 -13.21
CA TYR A 21 8.21 6.11 -14.18
C TYR A 21 7.11 5.36 -14.94
N LYS A 22 6.43 6.07 -15.80
CA LYS A 22 5.32 5.50 -16.60
C LYS A 22 5.70 4.27 -17.41
N PHE A 23 6.95 4.17 -17.84
CA PHE A 23 7.41 3.04 -18.65
C PHE A 23 7.59 1.76 -17.85
N LYS A 24 7.76 1.84 -16.53
CA LYS A 24 7.91 0.69 -15.64
C LYS A 24 6.70 0.52 -14.73
N LEU A 25 5.59 1.07 -15.12
CA LEU A 25 4.37 1.10 -14.32
C LEU A 25 3.94 -0.28 -13.86
N TYR A 26 3.94 -1.25 -14.77
CA TYR A 26 3.52 -2.61 -14.47
C TYR A 26 4.32 -3.23 -13.33
N THR A 27 5.65 -3.10 -13.36
CA THR A 27 6.52 -3.68 -12.32
C THR A 27 6.24 -3.08 -10.95
N PHE A 28 6.11 -1.76 -10.90
CA PHE A 28 5.87 -1.06 -9.63
C PHE A 28 4.47 -1.27 -9.10
N GLU A 29 3.48 -1.32 -9.98
CA GLU A 29 2.11 -1.65 -9.58
C GLU A 29 2.02 -3.06 -9.02
N LYS A 30 2.73 -4.01 -9.60
CA LYS A 30 2.79 -5.36 -9.07
C LYS A 30 3.41 -5.40 -7.69
N GLN A 31 4.51 -4.68 -7.48
CA GLN A 31 5.14 -4.59 -6.16
C GLN A 31 4.20 -3.99 -5.13
N LEU A 32 3.47 -2.97 -5.50
CA LEU A 32 2.49 -2.33 -4.61
C LEU A 32 1.36 -3.29 -4.25
N ASN A 33 0.82 -4.00 -5.24
CA ASN A 33 -0.23 -5.00 -5.00
C ASN A 33 0.26 -6.13 -4.11
N ASP A 34 1.47 -6.63 -4.35
CA ASP A 34 2.06 -7.69 -3.53
C ASP A 34 2.24 -7.22 -2.09
N TYR A 35 2.63 -5.97 -1.91
CA TYR A 35 2.78 -5.40 -0.57
C TYR A 35 1.43 -5.29 0.14
N TYR A 36 0.38 -4.88 -0.56
CA TYR A 36 -0.96 -4.85 0.01
C TYR A 36 -1.45 -6.24 0.44
N ILE A 37 -1.10 -7.27 -0.31
CA ILE A 37 -1.41 -8.65 0.07
C ILE A 37 -0.69 -9.03 1.36
N VAL A 38 0.58 -8.65 1.50
CA VAL A 38 1.34 -8.88 2.73
C VAL A 38 0.69 -8.17 3.92
N LEU A 39 0.29 -6.92 3.75
CA LEU A 39 -0.40 -6.17 4.80
C LEU A 39 -1.75 -6.79 5.16
N LYS A 40 -2.49 -7.24 4.15
CA LYS A 40 -3.75 -7.93 4.35
C LYS A 40 -3.59 -9.14 5.25
N ASP A 41 -2.57 -9.96 5.00
CA ASP A 41 -2.28 -11.14 5.81
C ASP A 41 -1.80 -10.75 7.21
N LYS A 42 -0.93 -9.75 7.30
CA LYS A 42 -0.37 -9.29 8.58
C LYS A 42 -1.46 -8.78 9.51
N TYR A 43 -2.39 -8.00 8.99
CA TYR A 43 -3.45 -7.36 9.79
C TYR A 43 -4.79 -8.10 9.70
N LYS A 44 -4.85 -9.21 8.98
CA LYS A 44 -6.06 -10.02 8.78
C LYS A 44 -7.20 -9.19 8.22
N LEU A 45 -6.92 -8.45 7.17
CA LEU A 45 -7.88 -7.55 6.55
C LEU A 45 -8.79 -8.29 5.55
N PRO A 46 -10.01 -7.78 5.30
CA PRO A 46 -10.87 -8.31 4.24
C PRO A 46 -10.30 -7.99 2.85
N LYS A 47 -10.92 -8.53 1.81
CA LYS A 47 -10.47 -8.29 0.43
C LYS A 47 -10.49 -6.83 0.03
N SER A 48 -11.45 -6.06 0.54
CA SER A 48 -11.56 -4.63 0.26
C SER A 48 -11.22 -3.84 1.51
N PHE A 49 -10.18 -3.04 1.42
CA PHE A 49 -9.80 -2.14 2.49
C PHE A 49 -9.10 -0.92 1.88
N GLU A 50 -9.10 0.17 2.61
CA GLU A 50 -8.42 1.39 2.24
C GLU A 50 -7.50 1.84 3.36
N ILE A 51 -6.40 2.48 2.99
CA ILE A 51 -5.45 3.03 3.95
C ILE A 51 -5.40 4.54 3.77
N ASN A 52 -5.66 5.27 4.86
CA ASN A 52 -5.48 6.70 4.87
C ASN A 52 -4.00 7.00 5.14
N MET A 53 -3.29 7.45 4.10
CA MET A 53 -1.86 7.70 4.19
C MET A 53 -1.49 8.88 5.08
N ASN A 54 -2.44 9.76 5.41
CA ASN A 54 -2.18 10.88 6.31
C ASN A 54 -2.20 10.47 7.77
N THR A 55 -3.06 9.52 8.12
CA THR A 55 -3.24 9.07 9.52
C THR A 55 -2.74 7.65 9.74
N ASN A 56 -2.36 6.93 8.68
CA ASN A 56 -1.99 5.52 8.68
C ASN A 56 -3.13 4.59 9.14
N GLU A 57 -4.35 5.08 9.13
CA GLU A 57 -5.50 4.29 9.53
C GLU A 57 -5.99 3.40 8.39
N ILE A 58 -6.47 2.21 8.76
CA ILE A 58 -7.03 1.24 7.83
C ILE A 58 -8.54 1.26 7.98
N TYR A 59 -9.25 1.40 6.84
CA TYR A 59 -10.71 1.38 6.78
C TYR A 59 -11.17 0.18 5.97
N PHE A 60 -12.15 -0.54 6.48
CA PHE A 60 -12.76 -1.66 5.77
C PHE A 60 -14.21 -1.85 6.26
N GLU A 61 -14.99 -2.48 5.43
CA GLU A 61 -16.37 -2.82 5.76
C GLU A 61 -16.49 -4.20 6.37
#